data_963cf29e8c79837bc67aacb1e63152ed
#
_entry.id   963cf29e8c79837bc67aacb1e63152ed
#
_cell.length_a   1.000
_cell.length_b   1.000
_cell.length_c   1.000
_cell.angle_alpha   90.00
_cell.angle_beta   90.00
_cell.angle_gamma   90.00
#
_symmetry.space_group_name_H-M   'P 1'
#
loop_
_entity.id
_entity.type
_entity.pdbx_description
1 polymer ?
#
loop_
_entity_poly.entity_id
_entity_poly.type
_entity_poly.pdbx_seq_one_letter_code
_entity_poly.pdbx_strand_id
1 'polypeptide(L)'
;MRRTLFPAALAALLATPLAAQQATLPADTFAVRARLNASPRHGEWVRYDAGNGDSVRMWVVYPERRDRAPVVLVIHEIFGLTDWLRGVADQLAAEGFIALAPDLLTGHGPNGGGTESMDQQGAVAAIRTVTPDERVRRLLAAARYGTALPAARNAVGVIGFCWGGSSSFHLATAWPELGAAVVYYGPSPADSLLGRIRAPVLGLYAGDDARVNTTVPAAQAEMQRLGRRYEVFTYDGAGHGFVRDQPGREGANLRATEQSWPRAIAFLRETLGR
;
A
#
# COMPACT_ATOMS: atom_id res chain seq x y z
N MET A 1 -74.12 -18.19 1.49
CA MET A 1 -72.66 -18.44 1.44
C MET A 1 -71.96 -17.22 0.87
N ARG A 2 -71.36 -16.39 1.73
CA ARG A 2 -70.59 -15.21 1.29
C ARG A 2 -69.11 -15.57 1.35
N ARG A 3 -68.40 -15.55 0.22
CA ARG A 3 -66.98 -15.74 0.12
C ARG A 3 -66.27 -14.39 0.34
N THR A 4 -65.54 -14.26 1.40
CA THR A 4 -64.65 -13.14 1.68
C THR A 4 -63.31 -13.37 0.97
N LEU A 5 -62.96 -12.49 0.02
CA LEU A 5 -61.65 -12.43 -0.62
C LEU A 5 -60.70 -11.56 0.23
N PHE A 6 -59.60 -12.13 0.71
CA PHE A 6 -58.50 -11.38 1.31
C PHE A 6 -57.57 -10.89 0.23
N PRO A 7 -57.14 -9.63 0.20
CA PRO A 7 -56.11 -9.19 -0.69
C PRO A 7 -54.71 -9.58 -0.14
N ALA A 8 -53.91 -10.26 -0.93
CA ALA A 8 -52.52 -10.53 -0.66
C ALA A 8 -51.70 -9.22 -0.91
N ALA A 9 -51.15 -8.64 0.15
CA ALA A 9 -50.22 -7.53 0.06
C ALA A 9 -48.85 -8.05 -0.38
N LEU A 10 -48.42 -7.68 -1.57
CA LEU A 10 -47.09 -7.94 -2.11
C LEU A 10 -46.13 -6.93 -1.53
N ALA A 11 -45.33 -7.31 -0.54
CA ALA A 11 -44.26 -6.47 0.02
C ALA A 11 -43.09 -6.43 -0.98
N ALA A 12 -42.96 -5.32 -1.73
CA ALA A 12 -41.78 -5.03 -2.54
C ALA A 12 -40.60 -4.70 -1.62
N LEU A 13 -39.64 -5.62 -1.53
CA LEU A 13 -38.34 -5.37 -0.93
C LEU A 13 -37.58 -4.40 -1.83
N LEU A 14 -37.55 -3.13 -1.47
CA LEU A 14 -36.67 -2.13 -2.06
C LEU A 14 -35.22 -2.47 -1.66
N ALA A 15 -34.48 -3.10 -2.56
CA ALA A 15 -33.04 -3.22 -2.46
C ALA A 15 -32.43 -1.82 -2.59
N THR A 16 -32.06 -1.20 -1.47
CA THR A 16 -31.25 0.01 -1.47
C THR A 16 -29.92 -0.32 -2.14
N PRO A 17 -29.50 0.44 -3.20
CA PRO A 17 -28.17 0.26 -3.77
C PRO A 17 -27.15 0.53 -2.65
N LEU A 18 -26.23 -0.42 -2.44
CA LEU A 18 -25.06 -0.22 -1.60
C LEU A 18 -24.28 0.93 -2.24
N ALA A 19 -24.44 2.15 -1.70
CA ALA A 19 -23.61 3.27 -2.10
C ALA A 19 -22.16 2.83 -1.88
N ALA A 20 -21.36 2.78 -2.94
CA ALA A 20 -19.94 2.49 -2.85
C ALA A 20 -19.34 3.55 -1.91
N GLN A 21 -19.00 3.13 -0.69
CA GLN A 21 -18.44 4.03 0.31
C GLN A 21 -17.15 4.60 -0.24
N GLN A 22 -17.14 5.90 -0.48
CA GLN A 22 -15.96 6.57 -1.02
C GLN A 22 -14.80 6.40 -0.04
N ALA A 23 -13.66 5.88 -0.51
CA ALA A 23 -12.50 5.63 0.32
C ALA A 23 -12.08 6.92 1.03
N THR A 24 -12.00 6.89 2.37
CA THR A 24 -11.51 8.04 3.12
C THR A 24 -10.01 8.17 2.91
N LEU A 25 -9.49 9.41 2.83
CA LEU A 25 -8.07 9.64 2.60
C LEU A 25 -7.22 9.22 3.80
N PRO A 26 -5.99 8.76 3.59
CA PRO A 26 -5.03 8.64 4.68
C PRO A 26 -4.76 10.02 5.28
N ALA A 27 -4.45 10.08 6.57
CA ALA A 27 -4.06 11.32 7.20
C ALA A 27 -2.68 11.77 6.71
N ASP A 28 -2.46 13.09 6.62
CA ASP A 28 -1.14 13.67 6.43
C ASP A 28 -0.28 13.57 7.71
N THR A 29 0.95 14.08 7.66
CA THR A 29 1.87 14.04 8.82
C THR A 29 1.39 14.84 10.03
N PHE A 30 0.53 15.84 9.84
CA PHE A 30 0.03 16.68 10.93
C PHE A 30 -1.13 16.01 11.66
N ALA A 31 -2.02 15.35 10.93
CA ALA A 31 -3.26 14.76 11.46
C ALA A 31 -3.08 13.29 11.89
N VAL A 32 -2.04 12.58 11.42
CA VAL A 32 -1.91 11.13 11.56
C VAL A 32 -1.92 10.64 13.00
N ARG A 33 -1.24 11.33 13.93
CA ARG A 33 -1.17 10.89 15.33
C ARG A 33 -2.54 10.93 16.00
N ALA A 34 -3.30 12.00 15.79
CA ALA A 34 -4.66 12.11 16.29
C ALA A 34 -5.56 11.01 15.71
N ARG A 35 -5.40 10.72 14.41
CA ARG A 35 -6.18 9.68 13.73
C ARG A 35 -5.84 8.27 14.23
N LEU A 36 -4.56 7.96 14.44
CA LEU A 36 -4.14 6.67 15.02
C LEU A 36 -4.69 6.47 16.43
N ASN A 37 -4.67 7.52 17.27
CA ASN A 37 -5.18 7.44 18.64
C ASN A 37 -6.72 7.25 18.69
N ALA A 38 -7.43 7.70 17.66
CA ALA A 38 -8.88 7.56 17.54
C ALA A 38 -9.31 6.32 16.73
N SER A 39 -8.36 5.55 16.19
CA SER A 39 -8.68 4.38 15.39
C SER A 39 -9.32 3.27 16.23
N PRO A 40 -10.47 2.71 15.81
CA PRO A 40 -11.07 1.56 16.47
C PRO A 40 -10.41 0.24 16.10
N ARG A 41 -9.54 0.22 15.10
CA ARG A 41 -8.95 -1.00 14.54
C ARG A 41 -7.85 -1.55 15.44
N HIS A 42 -7.76 -2.87 15.48
CA HIS A 42 -6.66 -3.54 16.16
C HIS A 42 -5.39 -3.40 15.36
N GLY A 43 -4.37 -2.78 15.95
CA GLY A 43 -3.02 -2.70 15.42
C GLY A 43 -2.02 -3.19 16.45
N GLU A 44 -1.03 -3.97 16.01
CA GLU A 44 -0.02 -4.55 16.90
C GLU A 44 1.38 -4.56 16.30
N TRP A 45 2.37 -4.53 17.17
CA TRP A 45 3.76 -4.76 16.79
C TRP A 45 4.07 -6.24 16.86
N VAL A 46 4.62 -6.78 15.78
CA VAL A 46 5.09 -8.16 15.71
C VAL A 46 6.56 -8.20 15.28
N ARG A 47 7.19 -9.34 15.47
CA ARG A 47 8.45 -9.69 14.81
C ARG A 47 8.22 -10.94 13.97
N TYR A 48 8.81 -10.97 12.79
CA TYR A 48 8.78 -12.14 11.92
C TYR A 48 10.20 -12.54 11.51
N ASP A 49 10.41 -13.83 11.30
CA ASP A 49 11.65 -14.38 10.79
C ASP A 49 11.75 -14.13 9.28
N ALA A 50 12.74 -13.36 8.87
CA ALA A 50 13.04 -13.10 7.47
C ALA A 50 14.12 -14.05 6.92
N GLY A 51 14.52 -15.08 7.66
CA GLY A 51 15.58 -16.03 7.33
C GLY A 51 16.98 -15.48 7.68
N ASN A 52 17.94 -16.38 7.69
CA ASN A 52 19.35 -16.05 7.99
C ASN A 52 19.57 -15.40 9.38
N GLY A 53 18.70 -15.71 10.36
CA GLY A 53 18.76 -15.09 11.70
C GLY A 53 18.24 -13.66 11.76
N ASP A 54 17.62 -13.18 10.67
CA ASP A 54 17.09 -11.81 10.56
C ASP A 54 15.66 -11.75 11.10
N SER A 55 15.46 -11.12 12.27
CA SER A 55 14.16 -10.91 12.91
C SER A 55 13.72 -9.46 12.70
N VAL A 56 12.74 -9.26 11.82
CA VAL A 56 12.27 -7.93 11.39
C VAL A 56 11.03 -7.51 12.18
N ARG A 57 11.01 -6.26 12.65
CA ARG A 57 9.85 -5.65 13.31
C ARG A 57 8.83 -5.19 12.26
N MET A 58 7.55 -5.34 12.56
CA MET A 58 6.47 -5.00 11.65
C MET A 58 5.24 -4.48 12.41
N TRP A 59 4.58 -3.46 11.87
CA TRP A 59 3.26 -3.02 12.31
C TRP A 59 2.20 -3.74 11.49
N VAL A 60 1.27 -4.40 12.17
CA VAL A 60 0.14 -5.12 11.56
C VAL A 60 -1.16 -4.45 11.97
N VAL A 61 -2.06 -4.21 11.02
CA VAL A 61 -3.40 -3.68 11.31
C VAL A 61 -4.43 -4.57 10.65
N TYR A 62 -5.44 -4.93 11.43
CA TYR A 62 -6.53 -5.81 11.00
C TYR A 62 -7.79 -5.01 10.65
N PRO A 63 -8.49 -5.38 9.57
CA PRO A 63 -9.77 -4.79 9.22
C PRO A 63 -10.88 -5.26 10.17
N GLU A 64 -11.88 -4.40 10.39
CA GLU A 64 -13.09 -4.75 11.14
C GLU A 64 -14.08 -5.53 10.26
N ARG A 65 -13.77 -6.82 10.02
CA ARG A 65 -14.62 -7.71 9.21
C ARG A 65 -14.59 -9.14 9.74
N ARG A 66 -15.62 -9.94 9.41
CA ARG A 66 -15.74 -11.34 9.87
C ARG A 66 -15.12 -12.36 8.93
N ASP A 67 -15.07 -12.04 7.63
CA ASP A 67 -14.53 -12.91 6.60
C ASP A 67 -13.02 -12.65 6.41
N ARG A 68 -12.34 -13.61 5.81
CA ARG A 68 -10.90 -13.50 5.54
C ARG A 68 -10.60 -12.36 4.57
N ALA A 69 -9.58 -11.58 4.88
CA ALA A 69 -9.16 -10.41 4.13
C ALA A 69 -7.90 -10.67 3.28
N PRO A 70 -7.74 -10.01 2.13
CA PRO A 70 -6.47 -10.00 1.42
C PRO A 70 -5.42 -9.21 2.20
N VAL A 71 -4.15 -9.55 1.97
CA VAL A 71 -3.00 -8.94 2.62
C VAL A 71 -2.41 -7.86 1.73
N VAL A 72 -2.05 -6.71 2.30
CA VAL A 72 -1.32 -5.64 1.60
C VAL A 72 -0.05 -5.30 2.38
N LEU A 73 1.10 -5.48 1.73
CA LEU A 73 2.38 -4.99 2.22
C LEU A 73 2.45 -3.48 2.01
N VAL A 74 2.84 -2.72 3.04
CA VAL A 74 2.95 -1.27 3.01
C VAL A 74 4.40 -0.88 3.18
N ILE A 75 5.04 -0.37 2.13
CA ILE A 75 6.48 -0.07 2.14
C ILE A 75 6.74 1.41 2.36
N HIS A 76 7.52 1.70 3.39
CA HIS A 76 7.83 3.05 3.84
C HIS A 76 8.75 3.84 2.90
N GLU A 77 8.77 5.15 3.08
CA GLU A 77 9.70 6.08 2.46
C GLU A 77 11.12 5.94 3.04
N ILE A 78 12.03 6.81 2.63
CA ILE A 78 13.41 6.87 3.18
C ILE A 78 13.49 7.16 4.68
N PHE A 79 12.38 7.54 5.30
CA PHE A 79 12.30 7.89 6.73
C PHE A 79 12.01 6.69 7.64
N GLY A 80 11.89 5.48 7.08
CA GLY A 80 11.52 4.27 7.82
C GLY A 80 10.03 4.19 8.16
N LEU A 81 9.71 3.31 9.10
CA LEU A 81 8.34 3.07 9.56
C LEU A 81 7.87 4.13 10.55
N THR A 82 7.51 5.30 10.03
CA THR A 82 6.99 6.45 10.79
C THR A 82 5.53 6.29 11.19
N ASP A 83 5.02 7.17 12.09
CA ASP A 83 3.60 7.24 12.43
C ASP A 83 2.73 7.47 11.17
N TRP A 84 3.23 8.26 10.20
CA TRP A 84 2.50 8.47 8.94
C TRP A 84 2.24 7.15 8.20
N LEU A 85 3.26 6.30 8.06
CA LEU A 85 3.07 5.02 7.37
C LEU A 85 2.18 4.05 8.18
N ARG A 86 2.25 4.10 9.52
CA ARG A 86 1.31 3.36 10.38
C ARG A 86 -0.13 3.83 10.16
N GLY A 87 -0.34 5.13 9.95
CA GLY A 87 -1.65 5.71 9.58
C GLY A 87 -2.13 5.26 8.20
N VAL A 88 -1.22 5.11 7.23
CA VAL A 88 -1.54 4.52 5.91
C VAL A 88 -1.98 3.06 6.06
N ALA A 89 -1.27 2.27 6.89
CA ALA A 89 -1.65 0.89 7.17
C ALA A 89 -3.03 0.80 7.86
N ASP A 90 -3.30 1.69 8.81
CA ASP A 90 -4.61 1.80 9.46
C ASP A 90 -5.72 2.15 8.47
N GLN A 91 -5.46 3.08 7.52
CA GLN A 91 -6.42 3.42 6.48
C GLN A 91 -6.68 2.27 5.50
N LEU A 92 -5.66 1.49 5.13
CA LEU A 92 -5.83 0.27 4.32
C LEU A 92 -6.67 -0.78 5.05
N ALA A 93 -6.51 -0.90 6.37
CA ALA A 93 -7.35 -1.78 7.17
C ALA A 93 -8.81 -1.29 7.21
N ALA A 94 -9.07 0.03 7.25
CA ALA A 94 -10.41 0.60 7.08
C ALA A 94 -11.04 0.22 5.74
N GLU A 95 -10.23 0.04 4.70
CA GLU A 95 -10.66 -0.38 3.36
C GLU A 95 -10.84 -1.90 3.21
N GLY A 96 -10.61 -2.67 4.28
CA GLY A 96 -10.88 -4.10 4.37
C GLY A 96 -9.68 -5.02 4.08
N PHE A 97 -8.45 -4.50 4.13
CA PHE A 97 -7.22 -5.27 3.94
C PHE A 97 -6.54 -5.57 5.29
N ILE A 98 -5.86 -6.70 5.42
CA ILE A 98 -4.84 -6.85 6.46
C ILE A 98 -3.61 -6.09 5.98
N ALA A 99 -3.23 -5.02 6.68
CA ALA A 99 -2.11 -4.18 6.31
C ALA A 99 -0.86 -4.56 7.11
N LEU A 100 0.22 -4.86 6.40
CA LEU A 100 1.52 -5.25 6.97
C LEU A 100 2.57 -4.21 6.61
N ALA A 101 3.05 -3.47 7.59
CA ALA A 101 4.08 -2.44 7.41
C ALA A 101 5.40 -2.91 8.07
N PRO A 102 6.29 -3.63 7.36
CA PRO A 102 7.59 -4.00 7.90
C PRO A 102 8.49 -2.79 8.06
N ASP A 103 9.21 -2.73 9.17
CA ASP A 103 10.31 -1.79 9.36
C ASP A 103 11.58 -2.35 8.72
N LEU A 104 11.77 -1.99 7.44
CA LEU A 104 12.91 -2.46 6.66
C LEU A 104 14.25 -1.88 7.15
N LEU A 105 14.23 -0.95 8.11
CA LEU A 105 15.41 -0.45 8.82
C LEU A 105 15.73 -1.25 10.09
N THR A 106 14.96 -2.26 10.46
CA THR A 106 15.30 -3.15 11.58
C THR A 106 16.70 -3.73 11.40
N GLY A 107 17.54 -3.59 12.41
CA GLY A 107 18.94 -4.04 12.39
C GLY A 107 19.93 -3.02 11.79
N HIS A 108 19.47 -1.98 11.12
CA HIS A 108 20.30 -0.93 10.51
C HIS A 108 20.52 0.28 11.42
N GLY A 109 19.78 0.37 12.53
CA GLY A 109 19.93 1.43 13.52
C GLY A 109 20.94 1.08 14.62
N PRO A 110 21.24 2.04 15.51
CA PRO A 110 22.11 1.84 16.67
C PRO A 110 21.68 0.60 17.49
N ASN A 111 22.67 -0.17 17.95
CA ASN A 111 22.47 -1.39 18.75
C ASN A 111 21.53 -2.43 18.11
N GLY A 112 21.46 -2.47 16.77
CA GLY A 112 20.55 -3.37 16.06
C GLY A 112 19.08 -2.95 16.10
N GLY A 113 18.77 -1.70 16.45
CA GLY A 113 17.44 -1.12 16.39
C GLY A 113 16.97 -0.87 14.95
N GLY A 114 15.75 -0.38 14.82
CA GLY A 114 15.16 0.02 13.55
C GLY A 114 14.86 1.51 13.51
N THR A 115 13.80 1.90 12.82
CA THR A 115 13.36 3.30 12.67
C THR A 115 13.26 4.03 14.02
N GLU A 116 12.76 3.34 15.06
CA GLU A 116 12.55 3.91 16.39
C GLU A 116 13.84 4.30 17.13
N SER A 117 14.98 3.79 16.70
CA SER A 117 16.30 4.03 17.32
C SER A 117 17.08 5.18 16.66
N MET A 118 16.51 5.82 15.64
CA MET A 118 17.16 6.83 14.81
C MET A 118 16.31 8.10 14.72
N ASP A 119 17.00 9.22 14.54
CA ASP A 119 16.35 10.43 14.02
C ASP A 119 16.13 10.31 12.49
N GLN A 120 15.51 11.34 11.91
CA GLN A 120 15.21 11.35 10.49
C GLN A 120 16.47 11.28 9.62
N GLN A 121 17.56 11.93 10.02
CA GLN A 121 18.83 11.92 9.26
C GLN A 121 19.48 10.54 9.33
N GLY A 122 19.46 9.91 10.49
CA GLY A 122 19.91 8.53 10.69
C GLY A 122 19.15 7.54 9.83
N ALA A 123 17.82 7.64 9.77
CA ALA A 123 16.98 6.81 8.92
C ALA A 123 17.31 6.99 7.42
N VAL A 124 17.51 8.25 6.96
CA VAL A 124 17.91 8.57 5.57
C VAL A 124 19.31 8.04 5.24
N ALA A 125 20.22 7.98 6.21
CA ALA A 125 21.52 7.35 6.01
C ALA A 125 21.42 5.82 5.97
N ALA A 126 20.67 5.23 6.90
CA ALA A 126 20.50 3.79 7.06
C ALA A 126 19.81 3.14 5.85
N ILE A 127 18.82 3.82 5.23
CA ILE A 127 18.08 3.27 4.08
C ILE A 127 18.99 2.91 2.90
N ARG A 128 20.13 3.58 2.77
CA ARG A 128 21.11 3.35 1.71
C ARG A 128 21.88 2.05 1.89
N THR A 129 21.88 1.49 3.10
CA THR A 129 22.57 0.23 3.43
C THR A 129 21.68 -0.99 3.21
N VAL A 130 20.35 -0.81 3.08
CA VAL A 130 19.41 -1.89 2.78
C VAL A 130 19.58 -2.34 1.34
N THR A 131 20.12 -3.55 1.14
CA THR A 131 20.35 -4.08 -0.20
C THR A 131 19.04 -4.51 -0.89
N PRO A 132 19.01 -4.55 -2.24
CA PRO A 132 17.83 -5.05 -2.96
C PRO A 132 17.43 -6.47 -2.57
N ASP A 133 18.39 -7.37 -2.41
CA ASP A 133 18.15 -8.77 -2.06
C ASP A 133 17.60 -8.91 -0.63
N GLU A 134 18.16 -8.16 0.31
CA GLU A 134 17.65 -8.11 1.69
C GLU A 134 16.21 -7.61 1.73
N ARG A 135 15.93 -6.52 1.03
CA ARG A 135 14.59 -5.93 0.93
C ARG A 135 13.59 -6.92 0.38
N VAL A 136 13.90 -7.60 -0.73
CA VAL A 136 13.03 -8.61 -1.34
C VAL A 136 12.81 -9.78 -0.37
N ARG A 137 13.86 -10.31 0.23
CA ARG A 137 13.79 -11.40 1.21
C ARG A 137 12.88 -11.05 2.39
N ARG A 138 13.06 -9.86 2.99
CA ARG A 138 12.23 -9.36 4.09
C ARG A 138 10.76 -9.20 3.70
N LEU A 139 10.48 -8.64 2.51
CA LEU A 139 9.11 -8.47 2.02
C LEU A 139 8.41 -9.81 1.72
N LEU A 140 9.11 -10.76 1.13
CA LEU A 140 8.58 -12.11 0.90
C LEU A 140 8.29 -12.84 2.21
N ALA A 141 9.14 -12.66 3.22
CA ALA A 141 8.91 -13.23 4.54
C ALA A 141 7.71 -12.58 5.25
N ALA A 142 7.55 -11.24 5.15
CA ALA A 142 6.38 -10.54 5.65
C ALA A 142 5.08 -11.02 4.97
N ALA A 143 5.13 -11.26 3.67
CA ALA A 143 3.99 -11.82 2.93
C ALA A 143 3.61 -13.22 3.42
N ARG A 144 4.61 -14.10 3.62
CA ARG A 144 4.38 -15.44 4.21
C ARG A 144 3.77 -15.37 5.61
N TYR A 145 4.28 -14.47 6.45
CA TYR A 145 3.69 -14.21 7.77
C TYR A 145 2.22 -13.83 7.62
N GLY A 146 1.92 -12.84 6.76
CA GLY A 146 0.56 -12.33 6.57
C GLY A 146 -0.41 -13.39 6.06
N THR A 147 0.00 -14.19 5.07
CA THR A 147 -0.88 -15.25 4.50
C THR A 147 -1.09 -16.43 5.44
N ALA A 148 -0.20 -16.61 6.44
CA ALA A 148 -0.37 -17.63 7.48
C ALA A 148 -1.36 -17.19 8.59
N LEU A 149 -1.75 -15.91 8.66
CA LEU A 149 -2.73 -15.44 9.63
C LEU A 149 -4.10 -16.09 9.39
N PRO A 150 -4.81 -16.57 10.44
CA PRO A 150 -6.13 -17.18 10.29
C PRO A 150 -7.16 -16.28 9.59
N ALA A 151 -7.03 -14.96 9.76
CA ALA A 151 -7.90 -13.95 9.16
C ALA A 151 -7.54 -13.63 7.70
N ALA A 152 -6.44 -14.17 7.16
CA ALA A 152 -5.96 -13.83 5.82
C ALA A 152 -6.51 -14.78 4.74
N ARG A 153 -6.73 -14.21 3.55
CA ARG A 153 -6.79 -14.97 2.28
C ARG A 153 -5.41 -15.07 1.68
N ASN A 154 -5.18 -16.10 0.85
CA ASN A 154 -3.94 -16.20 0.07
C ASN A 154 -3.99 -15.28 -1.17
N ALA A 155 -4.06 -13.96 -0.92
CA ALA A 155 -4.05 -12.91 -1.94
C ALA A 155 -3.23 -11.76 -1.38
N VAL A 156 -2.10 -11.44 -2.01
CA VAL A 156 -1.15 -10.43 -1.53
C VAL A 156 -0.94 -9.35 -2.57
N GLY A 157 -1.13 -8.09 -2.16
CA GLY A 157 -0.70 -6.91 -2.88
C GLY A 157 0.40 -6.16 -2.15
N VAL A 158 0.99 -5.19 -2.82
CA VAL A 158 1.96 -4.28 -2.24
C VAL A 158 1.64 -2.84 -2.62
N ILE A 159 1.81 -1.93 -1.69
CA ILE A 159 1.75 -0.49 -1.91
C ILE A 159 3.01 0.14 -1.29
N GLY A 160 3.66 1.04 -1.99
CA GLY A 160 4.86 1.68 -1.48
C GLY A 160 4.96 3.13 -1.92
N PHE A 161 5.71 3.90 -1.13
CA PHE A 161 5.82 5.35 -1.27
C PHE A 161 7.28 5.77 -1.42
N CYS A 162 7.64 6.61 -2.38
CA CYS A 162 9.00 7.08 -2.62
C CYS A 162 9.97 5.89 -2.86
N TRP A 163 10.94 5.68 -1.99
CA TRP A 163 11.81 4.50 -1.97
C TRP A 163 10.98 3.21 -1.88
N GLY A 164 9.91 3.23 -1.07
CA GLY A 164 8.96 2.13 -0.99
C GLY A 164 8.18 1.93 -2.29
N GLY A 165 7.90 3.00 -3.04
CA GLY A 165 7.28 2.92 -4.36
C GLY A 165 8.17 2.17 -5.36
N SER A 166 9.45 2.56 -5.42
CA SER A 166 10.46 1.81 -6.19
C SER A 166 10.58 0.36 -5.71
N SER A 167 10.50 0.15 -4.38
CA SER A 167 10.57 -1.18 -3.78
C SER A 167 9.38 -2.06 -4.15
N SER A 168 8.17 -1.50 -4.22
CA SER A 168 6.98 -2.25 -4.63
C SER A 168 7.06 -2.64 -6.11
N PHE A 169 7.55 -1.76 -6.98
CA PHE A 169 7.76 -2.08 -8.39
C PHE A 169 8.86 -3.13 -8.57
N HIS A 170 9.96 -3.02 -7.81
CA HIS A 170 11.04 -4.01 -7.84
C HIS A 170 10.58 -5.38 -7.32
N LEU A 171 9.75 -5.42 -6.26
CA LEU A 171 9.20 -6.67 -5.74
C LEU A 171 8.39 -7.41 -6.81
N ALA A 172 7.65 -6.70 -7.66
CA ALA A 172 6.92 -7.30 -8.77
C ALA A 172 7.84 -8.00 -9.79
N THR A 173 9.12 -7.56 -9.91
CA THR A 173 10.11 -8.23 -10.77
C THR A 173 10.69 -9.50 -10.13
N ALA A 174 10.61 -9.62 -8.81
CA ALA A 174 11.18 -10.71 -8.04
C ALA A 174 10.14 -11.75 -7.57
N TRP A 175 8.85 -11.42 -7.65
CA TRP A 175 7.76 -12.26 -7.15
C TRP A 175 6.65 -12.41 -8.19
N PRO A 176 6.70 -13.47 -9.03
CA PRO A 176 5.70 -13.70 -10.08
C PRO A 176 4.27 -13.93 -9.56
N GLU A 177 4.11 -14.44 -8.32
CA GLU A 177 2.82 -14.72 -7.69
C GLU A 177 2.20 -13.51 -6.98
N LEU A 178 2.87 -12.36 -7.00
CA LEU A 178 2.32 -11.11 -6.46
C LEU A 178 1.01 -10.75 -7.15
N GLY A 179 -0.04 -10.48 -6.39
CA GLY A 179 -1.36 -10.17 -6.93
C GLY A 179 -1.50 -8.76 -7.49
N ALA A 180 -0.79 -7.78 -6.93
CA ALA A 180 -0.84 -6.37 -7.33
C ALA A 180 0.33 -5.58 -6.80
N ALA A 181 0.81 -4.58 -7.56
CA ALA A 181 1.78 -3.60 -7.09
C ALA A 181 1.27 -2.16 -7.32
N VAL A 182 1.20 -1.37 -6.25
CA VAL A 182 0.90 0.07 -6.30
C VAL A 182 2.16 0.86 -5.99
N VAL A 183 2.52 1.75 -6.90
CA VAL A 183 3.76 2.54 -6.89
C VAL A 183 3.40 4.01 -6.74
N TYR A 184 3.61 4.59 -5.58
CA TYR A 184 3.50 6.02 -5.37
C TYR A 184 4.88 6.69 -5.54
N TYR A 185 5.00 7.56 -6.52
CA TYR A 185 6.18 8.41 -6.81
C TYR A 185 7.53 7.69 -6.61
N GLY A 186 7.62 6.44 -7.05
CA GLY A 186 8.84 5.63 -7.04
C GLY A 186 9.38 5.43 -8.46
N PRO A 187 10.70 5.55 -8.70
CA PRO A 187 11.28 5.29 -10.01
C PRO A 187 11.07 3.83 -10.44
N SER A 188 10.96 3.65 -11.75
CA SER A 188 10.82 2.34 -12.38
C SER A 188 12.10 1.51 -12.24
N PRO A 189 12.01 0.17 -12.19
CA PRO A 189 13.18 -0.71 -12.27
C PRO A 189 13.82 -0.64 -13.67
N ALA A 190 15.04 -1.19 -13.81
CA ALA A 190 15.69 -1.29 -15.09
C ALA A 190 14.85 -2.11 -16.09
N ASP A 191 14.85 -1.71 -17.38
CA ASP A 191 14.02 -2.32 -18.44
C ASP A 191 14.26 -3.84 -18.56
N SER A 192 15.50 -4.30 -18.34
CA SER A 192 15.85 -5.72 -18.37
C SER A 192 15.13 -6.60 -17.32
N LEU A 193 14.56 -5.97 -16.29
CA LEU A 193 13.82 -6.67 -15.24
C LEU A 193 12.31 -6.74 -15.51
N LEU A 194 11.78 -5.83 -16.34
CA LEU A 194 10.33 -5.67 -16.56
C LEU A 194 9.68 -6.93 -17.14
N GLY A 195 10.40 -7.71 -17.93
CA GLY A 195 9.93 -8.99 -18.49
C GLY A 195 9.58 -10.04 -17.45
N ARG A 196 10.07 -9.91 -16.22
CA ARG A 196 9.79 -10.84 -15.12
C ARG A 196 8.43 -10.58 -14.45
N ILE A 197 7.88 -9.37 -14.61
CA ILE A 197 6.63 -8.94 -13.96
C ILE A 197 5.46 -9.73 -14.52
N ARG A 198 4.62 -10.26 -13.60
CA ARG A 198 3.33 -10.91 -13.90
C ARG A 198 2.17 -10.14 -13.27
N ALA A 199 2.42 -9.54 -12.11
CA ALA A 199 1.44 -8.74 -11.38
C ALA A 199 1.00 -7.52 -12.20
N PRO A 200 -0.28 -7.12 -12.16
CA PRO A 200 -0.69 -5.80 -12.58
C PRO A 200 -0.01 -4.73 -11.72
N VAL A 201 0.40 -3.63 -12.35
CA VAL A 201 1.08 -2.50 -11.70
C VAL A 201 0.26 -1.22 -11.89
N LEU A 202 0.11 -0.44 -10.83
CA LEU A 202 -0.47 0.90 -10.85
C LEU A 202 0.60 1.91 -10.41
N GLY A 203 0.97 2.82 -11.29
CA GLY A 203 1.90 3.92 -11.03
C GLY A 203 1.16 5.25 -10.84
N LEU A 204 1.40 5.93 -9.72
CA LEU A 204 0.77 7.16 -9.29
C LEU A 204 1.85 8.21 -9.02
N TYR A 205 2.00 9.16 -9.95
CA TYR A 205 3.16 10.03 -10.03
C TYR A 205 2.81 11.50 -9.82
N ALA A 206 3.71 12.23 -9.17
CA ALA A 206 3.62 13.67 -9.03
C ALA A 206 4.05 14.36 -10.33
N GLY A 207 3.27 15.32 -10.82
CA GLY A 207 3.61 16.06 -12.05
C GLY A 207 4.93 16.82 -11.95
N ASP A 208 5.21 17.35 -10.75
CA ASP A 208 6.41 18.12 -10.46
C ASP A 208 7.51 17.27 -9.78
N ASP A 209 7.80 16.09 -10.34
CA ASP A 209 8.85 15.17 -9.90
C ASP A 209 9.65 14.66 -11.11
N ALA A 210 10.40 15.57 -11.74
CA ALA A 210 11.16 15.27 -12.97
C ALA A 210 12.10 14.06 -12.79
N ARG A 211 12.73 13.91 -11.62
CA ARG A 211 13.67 12.82 -11.32
C ARG A 211 13.02 11.43 -11.44
N VAL A 212 11.81 11.28 -10.94
CA VAL A 212 11.07 10.02 -11.03
C VAL A 212 10.44 9.87 -12.41
N ASN A 213 9.83 10.93 -12.92
CA ASN A 213 9.04 10.89 -14.14
C ASN A 213 9.88 10.54 -15.38
N THR A 214 11.20 10.84 -15.41
CA THR A 214 12.10 10.43 -16.49
C THR A 214 12.20 8.91 -16.65
N THR A 215 11.89 8.11 -15.62
CA THR A 215 11.97 6.64 -15.65
C THR A 215 10.68 5.97 -16.14
N VAL A 216 9.57 6.72 -16.18
CA VAL A 216 8.24 6.14 -16.41
C VAL A 216 7.97 5.82 -17.89
N PRO A 217 8.27 6.69 -18.88
CA PRO A 217 7.91 6.43 -20.28
C PRO A 217 8.54 5.16 -20.87
N ALA A 218 9.84 4.93 -20.58
CA ALA A 218 10.53 3.74 -21.06
C ALA A 218 9.91 2.46 -20.46
N ALA A 219 9.69 2.45 -19.15
CA ALA A 219 9.06 1.33 -18.47
C ALA A 219 7.63 1.07 -18.98
N GLN A 220 6.86 2.13 -19.25
CA GLN A 220 5.49 2.01 -19.77
C GLN A 220 5.50 1.40 -21.18
N ALA A 221 6.38 1.87 -22.06
CA ALA A 221 6.54 1.35 -23.41
C ALA A 221 6.95 -0.13 -23.40
N GLU A 222 7.91 -0.50 -22.55
CA GLU A 222 8.37 -1.89 -22.44
C GLU A 222 7.32 -2.81 -21.85
N MET A 223 6.60 -2.40 -20.81
CA MET A 223 5.51 -3.17 -20.24
C MET A 223 4.38 -3.38 -21.26
N GLN A 224 4.04 -2.36 -22.04
CA GLN A 224 3.09 -2.46 -23.15
C GLN A 224 3.55 -3.45 -24.22
N ARG A 225 4.82 -3.37 -24.66
CA ARG A 225 5.43 -4.28 -25.62
C ARG A 225 5.38 -5.74 -25.15
N LEU A 226 5.50 -5.96 -23.83
CA LEU A 226 5.45 -7.28 -23.20
C LEU A 226 4.02 -7.75 -22.90
N GLY A 227 2.97 -6.97 -23.22
CA GLY A 227 1.59 -7.28 -22.90
C GLY A 227 1.31 -7.34 -21.40
N ARG A 228 2.03 -6.53 -20.60
CA ARG A 228 1.87 -6.44 -19.13
C ARG A 228 1.01 -5.25 -18.77
N ARG A 229 0.15 -5.41 -17.75
CA ARG A 229 -0.71 -4.33 -17.25
C ARG A 229 0.12 -3.39 -16.40
N TYR A 230 0.33 -2.16 -16.88
CA TYR A 230 0.92 -1.05 -16.15
C TYR A 230 0.12 0.21 -16.43
N GLU A 231 -0.69 0.60 -15.45
CA GLU A 231 -1.49 1.81 -15.49
C GLU A 231 -0.70 2.96 -14.88
N VAL A 232 -0.63 4.09 -15.57
CA VAL A 232 0.15 5.26 -15.14
C VAL A 232 -0.75 6.48 -15.08
N PHE A 233 -0.71 7.17 -13.95
CA PHE A 233 -1.40 8.44 -13.72
C PHE A 233 -0.42 9.45 -13.15
N THR A 234 -0.41 10.64 -13.74
CA THR A 234 0.40 11.78 -13.28
C THR A 234 -0.53 12.90 -12.85
N TYR A 235 -0.23 13.53 -11.71
CA TYR A 235 -1.06 14.56 -11.08
C TYR A 235 -0.36 15.90 -11.16
N ASP A 236 -0.86 16.77 -12.03
CA ASP A 236 -0.26 18.08 -12.34
C ASP A 236 -0.11 18.96 -11.09
N GLY A 237 1.05 19.61 -10.96
CA GLY A 237 1.39 20.49 -9.85
C GLY A 237 1.67 19.79 -8.52
N ALA A 238 1.38 18.52 -8.40
CA ALA A 238 1.72 17.76 -7.20
C ALA A 238 3.24 17.52 -7.09
N GLY A 239 3.78 17.60 -5.89
CA GLY A 239 5.18 17.33 -5.59
C GLY A 239 5.44 15.90 -5.12
N HIS A 240 6.72 15.50 -5.11
CA HIS A 240 7.14 14.23 -4.53
C HIS A 240 6.64 14.09 -3.08
N GLY A 241 6.05 12.97 -2.70
CA GLY A 241 5.51 12.76 -1.36
C GLY A 241 4.12 13.36 -1.11
N PHE A 242 3.35 13.65 -2.15
CA PHE A 242 2.07 14.36 -2.06
C PHE A 242 1.04 13.71 -1.12
N VAL A 243 1.06 12.39 -0.93
CA VAL A 243 0.14 11.73 0.01
C VAL A 243 0.50 12.03 1.47
N ARG A 244 1.79 12.23 1.75
CA ARG A 244 2.28 12.58 3.09
C ARG A 244 2.18 14.06 3.38
N ASP A 245 2.42 14.91 2.39
CA ASP A 245 2.45 16.38 2.47
C ASP A 245 1.23 16.99 1.76
N GLN A 246 0.02 16.60 2.19
CA GLN A 246 -1.23 17.04 1.54
C GLN A 246 -1.42 18.56 1.49
N PRO A 247 -1.05 19.36 2.51
CA PRO A 247 -1.19 20.81 2.44
C PRO A 247 -0.24 21.48 1.44
N GLY A 248 0.80 20.81 1.00
CA GLY A 248 1.83 21.37 0.14
C GLY A 248 1.35 21.71 -1.27
N ARG A 249 2.17 22.50 -1.98
CA ARG A 249 1.94 22.89 -3.39
C ARG A 249 0.59 23.59 -3.62
N GLU A 250 0.22 24.53 -2.75
CA GLU A 250 -1.03 25.29 -2.87
C GLU A 250 -2.27 24.39 -3.03
N GLY A 251 -2.28 23.26 -2.31
CA GLY A 251 -3.35 22.25 -2.34
C GLY A 251 -3.30 21.28 -3.53
N ALA A 252 -2.31 21.38 -4.43
CA ALA A 252 -2.17 20.39 -5.51
C ALA A 252 -1.88 18.97 -4.97
N ASN A 253 -1.12 18.86 -3.88
CA ASN A 253 -0.86 17.59 -3.23
C ASN A 253 -2.13 16.94 -2.67
N LEU A 254 -3.03 17.74 -2.07
CA LEU A 254 -4.32 17.25 -1.57
C LEU A 254 -5.19 16.74 -2.74
N ARG A 255 -5.34 17.55 -3.80
CA ARG A 255 -6.10 17.16 -5.00
C ARG A 255 -5.54 15.86 -5.62
N ALA A 256 -4.22 15.72 -5.67
CA ALA A 256 -3.57 14.49 -6.14
C ALA A 256 -3.89 13.30 -5.24
N THR A 257 -3.91 13.50 -3.91
CA THR A 257 -4.27 12.45 -2.95
C THR A 257 -5.73 12.05 -3.09
N GLU A 258 -6.65 13.01 -3.23
CA GLU A 258 -8.09 12.78 -3.45
C GLU A 258 -8.38 11.97 -4.70
N GLN A 259 -7.58 12.14 -5.76
CA GLN A 259 -7.73 11.41 -7.01
C GLN A 259 -7.01 10.05 -7.01
N SER A 260 -5.82 9.98 -6.41
CA SER A 260 -4.97 8.78 -6.47
C SER A 260 -5.37 7.72 -5.45
N TRP A 261 -5.75 8.10 -4.24
CA TRP A 261 -6.03 7.14 -3.18
C TRP A 261 -7.23 6.24 -3.49
N PRO A 262 -8.42 6.78 -3.88
CA PRO A 262 -9.54 5.93 -4.27
C PRO A 262 -9.18 5.00 -5.44
N ARG A 263 -8.34 5.45 -6.38
CA ARG A 263 -7.85 4.65 -7.50
C ARG A 263 -6.98 3.48 -7.02
N ALA A 264 -6.06 3.73 -6.09
CA ALA A 264 -5.23 2.69 -5.49
C ALA A 264 -6.08 1.63 -4.77
N ILE A 265 -7.07 2.06 -4.00
CA ILE A 265 -8.00 1.16 -3.30
C ILE A 265 -8.85 0.34 -4.29
N ALA A 266 -9.39 0.98 -5.32
CA ALA A 266 -10.17 0.30 -6.36
C ALA A 266 -9.32 -0.76 -7.09
N PHE A 267 -8.08 -0.41 -7.45
CA PHE A 267 -7.14 -1.31 -8.10
C PHE A 267 -6.79 -2.52 -7.22
N LEU A 268 -6.49 -2.31 -5.93
CA LEU A 268 -6.23 -3.40 -5.00
C LEU A 268 -7.46 -4.31 -4.80
N ARG A 269 -8.66 -3.74 -4.74
CA ARG A 269 -9.92 -4.51 -4.63
C ARG A 269 -10.19 -5.34 -5.89
N GLU A 270 -9.96 -4.76 -7.07
CA GLU A 270 -10.14 -5.45 -8.35
C GLU A 270 -9.19 -6.65 -8.46
N THR A 271 -7.91 -6.41 -8.18
CA THR A 271 -6.83 -7.39 -8.45
C THR A 271 -6.70 -8.47 -7.38
N LEU A 272 -7.02 -8.16 -6.13
CA LEU A 272 -6.92 -9.13 -5.02
C LEU A 272 -8.26 -9.86 -4.75
N GLY A 273 -9.30 -9.49 -5.45
CA GLY A 273 -10.66 -9.96 -5.20
C GLY A 273 -11.25 -9.35 -3.92
N ARG A 274 -12.53 -9.11 -3.93
CA ARG A 274 -13.28 -8.61 -2.75
C ARG A 274 -13.54 -9.71 -1.75
#